data_688839cab231656d5e06f9006b8c0365
#
_entry.id   688839cab231656d5e06f9006b8c0365
#
_cell.length_a   1.000
_cell.length_b   1.000
_cell.length_c   1.000
_cell.angle_alpha   90.00
_cell.angle_beta   90.00
_cell.angle_gamma   90.00
#
_symmetry.space_group_name_H-M   'P 1'
#
loop_
_entity.id
_entity.type
_entity.pdbx_description
1 polymer ?
#
loop_
_entity_poly.entity_id
_entity_poly.type
_entity_poly.pdbx_seq_one_letter_code
_entity_poly.pdbx_strand_id
1 'polypeptide(L)'
;MEDIIKETQNVLSNGGNIIKTRDDRELILVDKDGNIQNTDSCGWLPENDGKINKSVFRTRIEPWLTSLFQSEHLSLLCGSGITNAVSFLAGGSGGTTMAASSFTTYKNEIEEAAKKSAKACGRDSGNIEDQIRTANDLLRGLRILNKNTEAESLEKELNTTISAFAKSILESEKAIATAADDKRENAYSVLVNFLLSFASRTGNRERLNIFTTNYDRLIEVGAELAGIHLMDRFVGTMIPIFRSSRLNLDIHYNPPGIRGEPRYLEGVARLTKLHGSVDWVQNEDEIRRIGLPFGADNIVPYLNAPGLKGADALKLMIYPNSAKDRETAEYPYVELFRDFAAAICRPNRT
;
A
#
# COMPACT_ATOMS: atom_id res chain seq x y z
N MET A 1 -23.48 -15.79 15.90
CA MET A 1 -22.47 -15.14 15.00
C MET A 1 -23.14 -14.45 13.82
N GLU A 2 -24.07 -15.08 13.10
CA GLU A 2 -24.81 -14.45 11.99
C GLU A 2 -25.64 -13.23 12.41
N ASP A 3 -26.23 -13.23 13.58
CA ASP A 3 -27.03 -12.11 14.08
C ASP A 3 -26.16 -10.89 14.41
N ILE A 4 -24.99 -11.10 15.02
CA ILE A 4 -24.03 -10.02 15.30
C ILE A 4 -23.51 -9.39 14.00
N ILE A 5 -23.29 -10.20 12.96
CA ILE A 5 -22.86 -9.70 11.64
C ILE A 5 -23.95 -8.83 11.02
N LYS A 6 -25.21 -9.25 11.09
CA LYS A 6 -26.35 -8.48 10.57
C LYS A 6 -26.55 -7.17 11.31
N GLU A 7 -26.51 -7.18 12.65
CA GLU A 7 -26.60 -5.97 13.46
C GLU A 7 -25.45 -5.00 13.16
N THR A 8 -24.23 -5.52 13.09
CA THR A 8 -23.03 -4.76 12.73
C THR A 8 -23.18 -4.09 11.35
N GLN A 9 -23.63 -4.84 10.34
CA GLN A 9 -23.88 -4.31 8.99
C GLN A 9 -24.99 -3.25 9.00
N ASN A 10 -26.05 -3.45 9.77
CA ASN A 10 -27.14 -2.49 9.88
C ASN A 10 -26.68 -1.17 10.51
N VAL A 11 -25.88 -1.23 11.58
CA VAL A 11 -25.33 -0.03 12.23
C VAL A 11 -24.43 0.75 11.27
N LEU A 12 -23.52 0.07 10.56
CA LEU A 12 -22.61 0.70 9.60
C LEU A 12 -23.35 1.31 8.40
N SER A 13 -24.34 0.61 7.84
CA SER A 13 -25.12 1.11 6.69
C SER A 13 -25.96 2.35 7.05
N ASN A 14 -26.28 2.54 8.31
CA ASN A 14 -27.02 3.70 8.84
C ASN A 14 -26.07 4.82 9.35
N GLY A 15 -24.78 4.76 9.04
CA GLY A 15 -23.80 5.78 9.43
C GLY A 15 -23.35 5.70 10.88
N GLY A 16 -23.60 4.58 11.55
CA GLY A 16 -23.11 4.32 12.89
C GLY A 16 -21.66 3.85 12.94
N ASN A 17 -21.17 3.55 14.12
CA ASN A 17 -19.78 3.12 14.39
C ASN A 17 -19.75 1.85 15.22
N ILE A 18 -18.63 1.13 15.11
CA ILE A 18 -18.34 -0.05 15.90
C ILE A 18 -17.09 0.20 16.71
N ILE A 19 -17.12 -0.16 17.97
CA ILE A 19 -15.99 -0.04 18.88
C ILE A 19 -15.63 -1.40 19.42
N LYS A 20 -14.39 -1.79 19.26
CA LYS A 20 -13.80 -2.97 19.87
C LYS A 20 -12.76 -2.52 20.89
N THR A 21 -12.91 -2.93 22.13
CA THR A 21 -12.00 -2.52 23.21
C THR A 21 -10.99 -3.60 23.56
N ARG A 22 -11.38 -4.87 23.51
CA ARG A 22 -10.56 -6.05 23.80
C ARG A 22 -11.10 -7.26 23.03
N ASP A 23 -10.24 -8.24 22.79
CA ASP A 23 -10.62 -9.44 22.03
C ASP A 23 -11.63 -10.32 22.75
N ASP A 24 -11.62 -10.32 24.09
CA ASP A 24 -12.53 -11.05 24.97
C ASP A 24 -13.83 -10.30 25.29
N ARG A 25 -14.05 -9.11 24.69
CA ARG A 25 -15.27 -8.31 24.89
C ARG A 25 -16.10 -8.26 23.61
N GLU A 26 -17.40 -8.10 23.77
CA GLU A 26 -18.29 -7.89 22.64
C GLU A 26 -18.04 -6.57 21.92
N LEU A 27 -18.55 -6.46 20.69
CA LEU A 27 -18.51 -5.22 19.93
C LEU A 27 -19.51 -4.23 20.53
N ILE A 28 -19.11 -2.99 20.72
CA ILE A 28 -20.02 -1.90 21.11
C ILE A 28 -20.53 -1.26 19.81
N LEU A 29 -21.83 -1.33 19.59
CA LEU A 29 -22.51 -0.75 18.45
C LEU A 29 -23.01 0.64 18.80
N VAL A 30 -22.67 1.64 17.97
CA VAL A 30 -23.01 3.05 18.22
C VAL A 30 -23.71 3.59 17.00
N ASP A 31 -24.88 4.19 17.15
CA ASP A 31 -25.59 4.80 16.04
C ASP A 31 -24.92 6.13 15.58
N LYS A 32 -25.45 6.71 14.51
CA LYS A 32 -24.96 7.98 13.95
C LYS A 32 -25.02 9.16 14.94
N ASP A 33 -25.90 9.09 15.92
CA ASP A 33 -26.12 10.14 16.91
C ASP A 33 -25.31 9.91 18.20
N GLY A 34 -24.49 8.85 18.22
CA GLY A 34 -23.61 8.48 19.33
C GLY A 34 -24.25 7.63 20.41
N ASN A 35 -25.49 7.12 20.21
CA ASN A 35 -26.14 6.26 21.19
C ASN A 35 -25.62 4.82 21.08
N ILE A 36 -25.38 4.20 22.23
CA ILE A 36 -24.99 2.80 22.32
C ILE A 36 -26.26 1.93 22.09
N GLN A 37 -26.14 1.00 21.13
CA GLN A 37 -27.23 0.15 20.70
C GLN A 37 -27.28 -1.20 21.44
N ASN A 38 -26.19 -1.61 22.05
CA ASN A 38 -26.08 -2.83 22.82
C ASN A 38 -25.63 -2.55 24.26
N THR A 39 -25.99 -3.46 25.17
CA THR A 39 -25.88 -3.28 26.62
C THR A 39 -24.51 -3.68 27.18
N ASP A 40 -23.54 -4.02 26.38
CA ASP A 40 -22.25 -4.42 26.95
C ASP A 40 -21.51 -3.18 27.50
N SER A 41 -21.33 -3.20 28.82
CA SER A 41 -20.69 -2.11 29.54
C SER A 41 -19.18 -2.15 29.38
N CYS A 42 -18.64 -1.23 28.64
CA CYS A 42 -17.28 -0.87 28.79
C CYS A 42 -17.17 0.04 30.03
N GLY A 43 -16.50 -0.42 31.09
CA GLY A 43 -16.43 0.29 32.39
C GLY A 43 -15.79 1.68 32.37
N TRP A 44 -15.38 2.17 31.21
CA TRP A 44 -14.88 3.53 31.00
C TRP A 44 -15.83 4.41 30.15
N LEU A 45 -16.93 3.82 29.66
CA LEU A 45 -17.99 4.64 29.07
C LEU A 45 -18.75 5.31 30.20
N PRO A 46 -19.04 6.61 30.11
CA PRO A 46 -19.82 7.28 31.14
C PRO A 46 -21.22 6.66 31.20
N GLU A 47 -21.65 6.31 32.40
CA GLU A 47 -23.00 5.77 32.65
C GLU A 47 -24.12 6.78 32.35
N ASN A 48 -23.74 8.04 32.10
CA ASN A 48 -24.68 9.12 31.85
C ASN A 48 -25.16 9.10 30.40
N ASP A 49 -26.43 8.82 30.21
CA ASP A 49 -27.24 8.99 29.00
C ASP A 49 -27.02 8.01 27.85
N GLY A 50 -26.23 6.95 27.98
CA GLY A 50 -26.05 5.96 26.93
C GLY A 50 -25.42 6.52 25.63
N LYS A 51 -24.84 7.72 25.68
CA LYS A 51 -24.23 8.38 24.55
C LYS A 51 -22.72 8.44 24.65
N ILE A 52 -22.07 8.15 23.54
CA ILE A 52 -20.63 8.30 23.40
C ILE A 52 -20.31 9.67 22.85
N ASN A 53 -19.60 10.47 23.64
CA ASN A 53 -19.10 11.77 23.19
C ASN A 53 -17.66 11.64 22.68
N LYS A 54 -17.36 12.27 21.53
CA LYS A 54 -16.01 12.33 20.94
C LYS A 54 -14.94 12.80 21.92
N SER A 55 -15.26 13.73 22.82
CA SER A 55 -14.34 14.23 23.85
C SER A 55 -13.90 13.13 24.83
N VAL A 56 -14.78 12.19 25.16
CA VAL A 56 -14.44 11.07 26.05
C VAL A 56 -13.48 10.10 25.39
N PHE A 57 -13.67 9.82 24.10
CA PHE A 57 -12.72 9.03 23.32
C PHE A 57 -11.36 9.68 23.24
N ARG A 58 -11.34 10.97 22.98
CA ARG A 58 -10.12 11.72 22.82
C ARG A 58 -9.21 11.59 24.05
N THR A 59 -9.76 11.76 25.24
CA THR A 59 -9.01 11.63 26.50
C THR A 59 -8.42 10.23 26.75
N ARG A 60 -8.99 9.19 26.13
CA ARG A 60 -8.51 7.81 26.24
C ARG A 60 -7.56 7.42 25.11
N ILE A 61 -7.88 7.83 23.88
CA ILE A 61 -7.15 7.43 22.68
C ILE A 61 -5.87 8.24 22.53
N GLU A 62 -5.86 9.54 22.81
CA GLU A 62 -4.66 10.37 22.65
C GLU A 62 -3.46 9.90 23.48
N PRO A 63 -3.56 9.58 24.78
CA PRO A 63 -2.41 9.07 25.52
C PRO A 63 -1.90 7.74 24.99
N TRP A 64 -2.81 6.87 24.55
CA TRP A 64 -2.46 5.59 23.95
C TRP A 64 -1.75 5.76 22.61
N LEU A 65 -2.29 6.57 21.70
CA LEU A 65 -1.62 6.90 20.42
C LEU A 65 -0.29 7.57 20.62
N THR A 66 -0.19 8.52 21.58
CA THR A 66 1.07 9.19 21.90
C THR A 66 2.10 8.18 22.37
N SER A 67 1.71 7.23 23.20
CA SER A 67 2.57 6.13 23.64
C SER A 67 3.10 5.28 22.48
N LEU A 68 2.23 4.93 21.51
CA LEU A 68 2.61 4.20 20.30
C LEU A 68 3.59 4.99 19.44
N PHE A 69 3.32 6.27 19.20
CA PHE A 69 4.19 7.13 18.40
C PHE A 69 5.56 7.38 19.05
N GLN A 70 5.65 7.24 20.37
CA GLN A 70 6.90 7.37 21.12
C GLN A 70 7.73 6.08 21.17
N SER A 71 7.27 4.97 20.61
CA SER A 71 8.06 3.73 20.54
C SER A 71 9.39 3.94 19.82
N GLU A 72 10.42 3.21 20.22
CA GLU A 72 11.76 3.31 19.62
C GLU A 72 11.76 2.91 18.16
N HIS A 73 11.11 1.79 17.84
CA HIS A 73 10.96 1.23 16.49
C HIS A 73 9.51 1.36 16.03
N LEU A 74 9.22 2.41 15.28
CA LEU A 74 7.90 2.65 14.72
C LEU A 74 7.86 2.22 13.27
N SER A 75 6.86 1.40 12.93
CA SER A 75 6.58 0.98 11.57
C SER A 75 5.12 1.26 11.22
N LEU A 76 4.89 1.74 10.00
CA LEU A 76 3.58 2.01 9.45
C LEU A 76 3.33 1.09 8.25
N LEU A 77 2.29 0.26 8.32
CA LEU A 77 1.85 -0.57 7.19
C LEU A 77 0.61 0.05 6.56
N CYS A 78 0.72 0.46 5.30
CA CYS A 78 -0.36 1.04 4.52
C CYS A 78 -0.83 0.07 3.43
N GLY A 79 -2.15 -0.09 3.30
CA GLY A 79 -2.79 -0.82 2.21
C GLY A 79 -3.73 0.08 1.41
N SER A 80 -4.62 -0.52 0.61
CA SER A 80 -5.58 0.18 -0.26
C SER A 80 -6.51 1.16 0.48
N GLY A 81 -6.66 1.01 1.79
CA GLY A 81 -7.47 1.90 2.62
C GLY A 81 -7.03 3.36 2.56
N ILE A 82 -5.72 3.64 2.52
CA ILE A 82 -5.22 5.02 2.42
C ILE A 82 -5.57 5.63 1.05
N THR A 83 -5.42 4.87 -0.04
CA THR A 83 -5.77 5.32 -1.38
C THR A 83 -7.26 5.60 -1.51
N ASN A 84 -8.09 4.69 -0.99
CA ASN A 84 -9.54 4.88 -0.96
C ASN A 84 -9.94 6.13 -0.17
N ALA A 85 -9.38 6.32 1.02
CA ALA A 85 -9.68 7.48 1.86
C ALA A 85 -9.34 8.80 1.15
N VAL A 86 -8.15 8.91 0.57
CA VAL A 86 -7.72 10.13 -0.15
C VAL A 86 -8.56 10.33 -1.41
N SER A 87 -8.86 9.26 -2.17
CA SER A 87 -9.73 9.34 -3.34
C SER A 87 -11.13 9.84 -2.99
N PHE A 88 -11.76 9.34 -1.92
CA PHE A 88 -13.07 9.83 -1.47
C PHE A 88 -13.02 11.29 -1.03
N LEU A 89 -11.99 11.71 -0.30
CA LEU A 89 -11.81 13.12 0.07
C LEU A 89 -11.64 14.02 -1.16
N ALA A 90 -10.99 13.52 -2.21
CA ALA A 90 -10.88 14.21 -3.50
C ALA A 90 -12.20 14.19 -4.34
N GLY A 91 -13.25 13.51 -3.83
CA GLY A 91 -14.53 13.40 -4.51
C GLY A 91 -14.61 12.28 -5.56
N GLY A 92 -13.65 11.35 -5.55
CA GLY A 92 -13.63 10.14 -6.38
C GLY A 92 -14.43 8.98 -5.76
N SER A 93 -14.48 7.87 -6.49
CA SER A 93 -15.21 6.64 -6.09
C SER A 93 -14.34 5.60 -5.38
N GLY A 94 -13.10 5.93 -5.05
CA GLY A 94 -12.13 5.00 -4.47
C GLY A 94 -10.93 4.77 -5.37
N GLY A 95 -10.01 3.90 -4.92
CA GLY A 95 -8.83 3.49 -5.68
C GLY A 95 -9.15 2.47 -6.78
N THR A 96 -8.09 1.96 -7.42
CA THR A 96 -8.19 0.91 -8.45
C THR A 96 -8.93 -0.31 -7.94
N THR A 97 -9.91 -0.79 -8.72
CA THR A 97 -10.61 -2.02 -8.41
C THR A 97 -9.74 -3.24 -8.79
N MET A 98 -9.73 -4.24 -7.92
CA MET A 98 -9.06 -5.52 -8.17
C MET A 98 -9.98 -6.53 -8.88
N ALA A 99 -10.91 -6.03 -9.71
CA ALA A 99 -11.84 -6.88 -10.44
C ALA A 99 -11.11 -7.85 -11.37
N ALA A 100 -11.64 -9.06 -11.52
CA ALA A 100 -11.10 -10.04 -12.41
C ALA A 100 -11.13 -9.55 -13.86
N SER A 101 -10.07 -9.88 -14.62
CA SER A 101 -9.98 -9.65 -16.05
C SER A 101 -10.55 -10.85 -16.84
N SER A 102 -10.79 -10.69 -18.13
CA SER A 102 -11.22 -11.77 -19.01
C SER A 102 -10.07 -12.21 -19.90
N PHE A 103 -9.56 -13.43 -19.68
CA PHE A 103 -8.69 -14.11 -20.62
C PHE A 103 -9.54 -14.91 -21.62
N THR A 104 -9.06 -15.07 -22.84
CA THR A 104 -9.69 -15.96 -23.85
C THR A 104 -8.89 -17.25 -24.00
N THR A 105 -7.56 -17.13 -24.02
CA THR A 105 -6.63 -18.26 -24.07
C THR A 105 -6.56 -18.91 -22.68
N TYR A 106 -6.93 -20.17 -22.59
CA TYR A 106 -6.97 -20.95 -21.34
C TYR A 106 -7.84 -20.32 -20.24
N LYS A 107 -8.97 -19.74 -20.64
CA LYS A 107 -9.87 -19.03 -19.72
C LYS A 107 -10.25 -19.85 -18.49
N ASN A 108 -10.74 -21.07 -18.71
CA ASN A 108 -11.25 -21.92 -17.61
C ASN A 108 -10.13 -22.31 -16.65
N GLU A 109 -8.97 -22.67 -17.17
CA GLU A 109 -7.80 -23.07 -16.40
C GLU A 109 -7.28 -21.91 -15.53
N ILE A 110 -7.24 -20.70 -16.10
CA ILE A 110 -6.82 -19.49 -15.37
C ILE A 110 -7.84 -19.14 -14.28
N GLU A 111 -9.13 -19.14 -14.59
CA GLU A 111 -10.19 -18.81 -13.62
C GLU A 111 -10.26 -19.83 -12.48
N GLU A 112 -10.17 -21.14 -12.78
CA GLU A 112 -10.18 -22.18 -11.75
C GLU A 112 -8.96 -22.12 -10.84
N ALA A 113 -7.77 -21.92 -11.39
CA ALA A 113 -6.55 -21.81 -10.61
C ALA A 113 -6.54 -20.54 -9.77
N ALA A 114 -6.99 -19.40 -10.32
CA ALA A 114 -7.17 -18.15 -9.58
C ALA A 114 -8.15 -18.30 -8.41
N LYS A 115 -9.27 -19.03 -8.63
CA LYS A 115 -10.25 -19.32 -7.58
C LYS A 115 -9.68 -20.22 -6.47
N LYS A 116 -8.88 -21.24 -6.84
CA LYS A 116 -8.20 -22.09 -5.84
C LYS A 116 -7.25 -21.29 -4.98
N SER A 117 -6.48 -20.40 -5.60
CA SER A 117 -5.56 -19.49 -4.89
C SER A 117 -6.28 -18.56 -3.94
N ALA A 118 -7.35 -17.92 -4.41
CA ALA A 118 -8.17 -17.02 -3.59
C ALA A 118 -8.72 -17.73 -2.35
N LYS A 119 -9.24 -18.96 -2.51
CA LYS A 119 -9.73 -19.78 -1.39
C LYS A 119 -8.65 -20.12 -0.38
N ALA A 120 -7.43 -20.41 -0.82
CA ALA A 120 -6.29 -20.65 0.08
C ALA A 120 -5.94 -19.41 0.93
N CYS A 121 -6.28 -18.21 0.44
CA CYS A 121 -6.11 -16.93 1.13
C CYS A 121 -7.39 -16.45 1.86
N GLY A 122 -8.42 -17.31 1.99
CA GLY A 122 -9.68 -16.96 2.67
C GLY A 122 -10.59 -16.02 1.88
N ARG A 123 -10.43 -15.95 0.54
CA ARG A 123 -11.28 -15.16 -0.37
C ARG A 123 -12.21 -16.06 -1.19
N ASP A 124 -13.41 -15.60 -1.48
CA ASP A 124 -14.41 -16.41 -2.20
C ASP A 124 -14.16 -16.50 -3.71
N SER A 125 -13.54 -15.49 -4.31
CA SER A 125 -13.28 -15.40 -5.73
C SER A 125 -11.85 -14.94 -6.04
N GLY A 126 -11.31 -15.40 -7.18
CA GLY A 126 -10.06 -14.89 -7.74
C GLY A 126 -10.20 -13.45 -8.20
N ASN A 127 -9.15 -12.68 -8.06
CA ASN A 127 -9.05 -11.30 -8.55
C ASN A 127 -8.07 -11.22 -9.74
N ILE A 128 -7.87 -10.02 -10.28
CA ILE A 128 -6.94 -9.79 -11.39
C ILE A 128 -5.52 -10.26 -11.06
N GLU A 129 -5.13 -10.14 -9.83
CA GLU A 129 -3.82 -10.52 -9.33
C GLU A 129 -3.61 -12.04 -9.43
N ASP A 130 -4.57 -12.81 -8.93
CA ASP A 130 -4.52 -14.27 -9.02
C ASP A 130 -4.48 -14.74 -10.48
N GLN A 131 -5.21 -14.03 -11.36
CA GLN A 131 -5.25 -14.37 -12.79
C GLN A 131 -3.94 -14.05 -13.51
N ILE A 132 -3.33 -12.86 -13.29
CA ILE A 132 -2.04 -12.48 -13.87
C ILE A 132 -0.97 -13.50 -13.46
N ARG A 133 -0.91 -13.88 -12.18
CA ARG A 133 0.02 -14.87 -11.69
C ARG A 133 -0.18 -16.23 -12.38
N THR A 134 -1.40 -16.72 -12.38
CA THR A 134 -1.71 -18.01 -13.03
C THR A 134 -1.35 -17.99 -14.51
N ALA A 135 -1.66 -16.90 -15.21
CA ALA A 135 -1.32 -16.74 -16.62
C ALA A 135 0.20 -16.72 -16.86
N ASN A 136 0.98 -16.08 -15.99
CA ASN A 136 2.45 -16.11 -16.05
C ASN A 136 3.02 -17.52 -15.85
N ASP A 137 2.52 -18.27 -14.85
CA ASP A 137 2.95 -19.66 -14.62
C ASP A 137 2.61 -20.54 -15.82
N LEU A 138 1.42 -20.38 -16.37
CA LEU A 138 0.98 -21.11 -17.57
C LEU A 138 1.83 -20.75 -18.79
N LEU A 139 2.15 -19.46 -19.00
CA LEU A 139 3.01 -19.00 -20.09
C LEU A 139 4.41 -19.64 -20.02
N ARG A 140 5.00 -19.70 -18.81
CA ARG A 140 6.27 -20.42 -18.59
C ARG A 140 6.14 -21.91 -18.95
N GLY A 141 5.07 -22.54 -18.51
CA GLY A 141 4.77 -23.95 -18.82
C GLY A 141 4.62 -24.22 -20.33
N LEU A 142 3.87 -23.37 -21.03
CA LEU A 142 3.68 -23.47 -22.49
C LEU A 142 4.99 -23.35 -23.25
N ARG A 143 5.87 -22.44 -22.83
CA ARG A 143 7.21 -22.28 -23.43
C ARG A 143 8.10 -23.52 -23.20
N ILE A 144 8.07 -24.11 -21.99
CA ILE A 144 8.78 -25.36 -21.67
C ILE A 144 8.29 -26.51 -22.56
N LEU A 145 6.98 -26.56 -22.82
CA LEU A 145 6.34 -27.60 -23.65
C LEU A 145 6.45 -27.33 -25.17
N ASN A 146 7.14 -26.23 -25.58
CA ASN A 146 7.27 -25.78 -26.97
C ASN A 146 5.92 -25.49 -27.68
N LYS A 147 4.89 -25.11 -26.93
CA LYS A 147 3.59 -24.68 -27.44
C LYS A 147 3.63 -23.19 -27.79
N ASN A 148 4.42 -22.83 -28.81
CA ASN A 148 4.76 -21.44 -29.08
C ASN A 148 3.56 -20.58 -29.47
N THR A 149 2.63 -21.10 -30.30
CA THR A 149 1.45 -20.35 -30.75
C THR A 149 0.53 -19.97 -29.60
N GLU A 150 0.28 -20.91 -28.68
CA GLU A 150 -0.54 -20.68 -27.50
C GLU A 150 0.19 -19.74 -26.52
N ALA A 151 1.51 -19.89 -26.40
CA ALA A 151 2.33 -19.03 -25.56
C ALA A 151 2.31 -17.56 -26.04
N GLU A 152 2.47 -17.32 -27.35
CA GLU A 152 2.42 -15.99 -27.96
C GLU A 152 1.02 -15.34 -27.78
N SER A 153 -0.04 -16.13 -27.93
CA SER A 153 -1.40 -15.66 -27.73
C SER A 153 -1.65 -15.23 -26.28
N LEU A 154 -1.27 -16.08 -25.33
CA LEU A 154 -1.41 -15.81 -23.90
C LEU A 154 -0.53 -14.61 -23.47
N GLU A 155 0.69 -14.49 -23.98
CA GLU A 155 1.61 -13.38 -23.71
C GLU A 155 1.01 -12.05 -24.14
N LYS A 156 0.38 -12.00 -25.32
CA LYS A 156 -0.31 -10.80 -25.82
C LYS A 156 -1.49 -10.40 -24.94
N GLU A 157 -2.30 -11.36 -24.51
CA GLU A 157 -3.43 -11.09 -23.59
C GLU A 157 -2.92 -10.62 -22.23
N LEU A 158 -1.89 -11.25 -21.71
CA LEU A 158 -1.28 -10.88 -20.43
C LEU A 158 -0.69 -9.46 -20.47
N ASN A 159 0.02 -9.11 -21.56
CA ASN A 159 0.53 -7.74 -21.76
C ASN A 159 -0.61 -6.72 -21.79
N THR A 160 -1.70 -7.03 -22.48
CA THR A 160 -2.89 -6.15 -22.52
C THR A 160 -3.51 -6.01 -21.14
N THR A 161 -3.63 -7.08 -20.39
CA THR A 161 -4.21 -7.09 -19.03
C THR A 161 -3.35 -6.27 -18.05
N ILE A 162 -2.03 -6.46 -18.07
CA ILE A 162 -1.10 -5.69 -17.23
C ILE A 162 -1.13 -4.21 -17.60
N SER A 163 -1.17 -3.89 -18.90
CA SER A 163 -1.28 -2.50 -19.38
C SER A 163 -2.57 -1.84 -18.90
N ALA A 164 -3.69 -2.55 -18.96
CA ALA A 164 -4.98 -2.05 -18.48
C ALA A 164 -4.98 -1.86 -16.96
N PHE A 165 -4.35 -2.78 -16.22
CA PHE A 165 -4.21 -2.67 -14.78
C PHE A 165 -3.33 -1.48 -14.38
N ALA A 166 -2.17 -1.32 -15.01
CA ALA A 166 -1.33 -0.14 -14.80
C ALA A 166 -2.07 1.16 -15.10
N LYS A 167 -2.82 1.18 -16.20
CA LYS A 167 -3.65 2.33 -16.57
C LYS A 167 -4.68 2.67 -15.50
N SER A 168 -5.37 1.68 -14.93
CA SER A 168 -6.35 1.91 -13.86
C SER A 168 -5.74 2.51 -12.60
N ILE A 169 -4.50 2.14 -12.26
CA ILE A 169 -3.74 2.77 -11.16
C ILE A 169 -3.47 4.24 -11.47
N LEU A 170 -2.98 4.54 -12.69
CA LEU A 170 -2.73 5.92 -13.12
C LEU A 170 -4.01 6.77 -13.17
N GLU A 171 -5.12 6.20 -13.61
CA GLU A 171 -6.42 6.87 -13.60
C GLU A 171 -6.88 7.22 -12.18
N SER A 172 -6.62 6.36 -11.19
CA SER A 172 -6.87 6.65 -9.78
C SER A 172 -6.00 7.80 -9.27
N GLU A 173 -4.70 7.81 -9.57
CA GLU A 173 -3.80 8.92 -9.24
C GLU A 173 -4.24 10.22 -9.92
N LYS A 174 -4.59 10.15 -11.20
CA LYS A 174 -5.05 11.30 -11.98
C LYS A 174 -6.35 11.88 -11.42
N ALA A 175 -7.31 11.05 -11.04
CA ALA A 175 -8.55 11.49 -10.45
C ALA A 175 -8.33 12.32 -9.18
N ILE A 176 -7.34 11.96 -8.36
CA ILE A 176 -6.95 12.75 -7.19
C ILE A 176 -6.24 14.04 -7.61
N ALA A 177 -5.28 13.96 -8.54
CA ALA A 177 -4.48 15.10 -8.97
C ALA A 177 -5.30 16.19 -9.69
N THR A 178 -6.37 15.79 -10.39
CA THR A 178 -7.23 16.71 -11.17
C THR A 178 -8.58 16.99 -10.50
N ALA A 179 -8.78 16.62 -9.25
CA ALA A 179 -9.96 16.94 -8.48
C ALA A 179 -10.14 18.47 -8.31
N ALA A 180 -11.36 18.92 -8.02
CA ALA A 180 -11.64 20.32 -7.71
C ALA A 180 -10.72 20.82 -6.59
N ASP A 181 -10.26 22.07 -6.69
CA ASP A 181 -9.17 22.60 -5.86
C ASP A 181 -9.43 22.44 -4.37
N ASP A 182 -10.62 22.76 -3.89
CA ASP A 182 -11.02 22.62 -2.49
C ASP A 182 -10.95 21.18 -1.99
N LYS A 183 -11.39 20.23 -2.79
CA LYS A 183 -11.38 18.80 -2.46
C LYS A 183 -9.97 18.24 -2.53
N ARG A 184 -9.21 18.63 -3.55
CA ARG A 184 -7.81 18.20 -3.71
C ARG A 184 -6.95 18.69 -2.56
N GLU A 185 -7.06 19.97 -2.19
CA GLU A 185 -6.35 20.55 -1.06
C GLU A 185 -6.71 19.86 0.25
N ASN A 186 -7.98 19.59 0.50
CA ASN A 186 -8.42 18.85 1.67
C ASN A 186 -7.85 17.44 1.70
N ALA A 187 -7.91 16.72 0.58
CA ALA A 187 -7.38 15.36 0.46
C ALA A 187 -5.87 15.29 0.75
N TYR A 188 -5.09 16.18 0.15
CA TYR A 188 -3.65 16.25 0.40
C TYR A 188 -3.31 16.74 1.80
N SER A 189 -4.06 17.69 2.36
CA SER A 189 -3.87 18.16 3.73
C SER A 189 -4.07 17.02 4.74
N VAL A 190 -5.10 16.19 4.57
CA VAL A 190 -5.32 15.01 5.41
C VAL A 190 -4.19 14.00 5.26
N LEU A 191 -3.75 13.72 4.04
CA LEU A 191 -2.64 12.80 3.77
C LEU A 191 -1.33 13.29 4.41
N VAL A 192 -0.99 14.56 4.22
CA VAL A 192 0.21 15.20 4.82
C VAL A 192 0.16 15.12 6.34
N ASN A 193 -0.96 15.51 6.95
CA ASN A 193 -1.11 15.44 8.40
C ASN A 193 -1.02 14.01 8.93
N PHE A 194 -1.57 13.04 8.20
CA PHE A 194 -1.44 11.63 8.53
C PHE A 194 0.03 11.21 8.54
N LEU A 195 0.78 11.46 7.47
CA LEU A 195 2.19 11.08 7.38
C LEU A 195 3.06 11.80 8.42
N LEU A 196 2.84 13.10 8.63
CA LEU A 196 3.56 13.88 9.65
C LEU A 196 3.30 13.36 11.06
N SER A 197 2.10 12.86 11.36
CA SER A 197 1.79 12.27 12.66
C SER A 197 2.72 11.11 13.03
N PHE A 198 3.19 10.34 12.04
CA PHE A 198 4.15 9.25 12.25
C PHE A 198 5.60 9.69 12.07
N ALA A 199 5.88 10.59 11.12
CA ALA A 199 7.23 10.98 10.74
C ALA A 199 7.85 12.07 11.63
N SER A 200 7.06 12.76 12.46
CA SER A 200 7.54 13.78 13.41
C SER A 200 8.29 13.12 14.58
N ARG A 201 9.48 12.61 14.30
CA ARG A 201 10.33 11.91 15.25
C ARG A 201 11.65 12.65 15.45
N THR A 202 12.12 12.68 16.70
CA THR A 202 13.42 13.28 17.04
C THR A 202 14.56 12.45 16.44
N GLY A 203 15.66 13.11 16.08
CA GLY A 203 16.83 12.50 15.44
C GLY A 203 17.57 11.42 16.27
N ASN A 204 17.25 11.30 17.56
CA ASN A 204 17.80 10.24 18.43
C ASN A 204 17.00 8.93 18.39
N ARG A 205 15.86 8.89 17.67
CA ARG A 205 15.05 7.70 17.48
C ARG A 205 15.31 7.09 16.11
N GLU A 206 15.03 5.79 15.97
CA GLU A 206 15.11 5.14 14.67
C GLU A 206 14.13 5.76 13.66
N ARG A 207 14.50 5.72 12.39
CA ARG A 207 13.67 6.21 11.29
C ARG A 207 12.32 5.49 11.26
N LEU A 208 11.26 6.23 10.94
CA LEU A 208 9.98 5.63 10.60
C LEU A 208 10.17 4.68 9.41
N ASN A 209 9.72 3.44 9.55
CA ASN A 209 9.62 2.51 8.43
C ASN A 209 8.18 2.54 7.90
N ILE A 210 8.01 2.90 6.64
CA ILE A 210 6.72 2.84 5.93
C ILE A 210 6.75 1.65 5.00
N PHE A 211 5.88 0.70 5.24
CA PHE A 211 5.64 -0.44 4.36
C PHE A 211 4.31 -0.26 3.65
N THR A 212 4.25 -0.59 2.37
CA THR A 212 2.99 -0.55 1.63
C THR A 212 2.89 -1.71 0.64
N THR A 213 1.67 -2.17 0.46
CA THR A 213 1.31 -3.13 -0.60
C THR A 213 0.72 -2.44 -1.82
N ASN A 214 0.55 -1.11 -1.77
CA ASN A 214 -0.06 -0.34 -2.86
C ASN A 214 0.93 -0.10 -4.00
N TYR A 215 0.43 -0.19 -5.21
CA TYR A 215 1.18 0.10 -6.44
C TYR A 215 1.22 1.58 -6.80
N ASP A 216 0.23 2.35 -6.32
CA ASP A 216 0.17 3.80 -6.53
C ASP A 216 1.29 4.53 -5.76
N ARG A 217 1.51 5.80 -6.10
CA ARG A 217 2.57 6.64 -5.53
C ARG A 217 2.04 7.70 -4.55
N LEU A 218 0.92 7.41 -3.92
CA LEU A 218 0.26 8.37 -3.04
C LEU A 218 1.09 8.70 -1.80
N ILE A 219 1.79 7.71 -1.24
CA ILE A 219 2.69 7.91 -0.08
C ILE A 219 3.86 8.79 -0.48
N GLU A 220 4.44 8.55 -1.66
CA GLU A 220 5.55 9.34 -2.20
C GLU A 220 5.15 10.81 -2.37
N VAL A 221 4.02 11.07 -3.03
CA VAL A 221 3.49 12.43 -3.19
C VAL A 221 3.17 13.08 -1.85
N GLY A 222 2.51 12.36 -0.94
CA GLY A 222 2.21 12.91 0.39
C GLY A 222 3.46 13.25 1.19
N ALA A 223 4.51 12.45 1.08
CA ALA A 223 5.79 12.71 1.74
C ALA A 223 6.52 13.92 1.12
N GLU A 224 6.53 14.06 -0.20
CA GLU A 224 7.10 15.24 -0.88
C GLU A 224 6.36 16.52 -0.47
N LEU A 225 5.04 16.51 -0.44
CA LEU A 225 4.23 17.65 0.02
C LEU A 225 4.45 17.97 1.51
N ALA A 226 4.74 16.96 2.33
CA ALA A 226 5.06 17.11 3.74
C ALA A 226 6.51 17.55 4.01
N GLY A 227 7.38 17.59 2.98
CA GLY A 227 8.82 17.82 3.14
C GLY A 227 9.56 16.66 3.81
N ILE A 228 9.03 15.44 3.76
CA ILE A 228 9.66 14.23 4.30
C ILE A 228 10.60 13.65 3.25
N HIS A 229 11.85 13.46 3.62
CA HIS A 229 12.83 12.75 2.80
C HIS A 229 12.58 11.24 2.85
N LEU A 230 12.08 10.67 1.77
CA LEU A 230 11.93 9.23 1.65
C LEU A 230 13.24 8.57 1.23
N MET A 231 13.69 7.63 2.04
CA MET A 231 14.78 6.71 1.73
C MET A 231 14.20 5.39 1.25
N ASP A 232 14.46 5.04 0.03
CA ASP A 232 14.12 3.75 -0.57
C ASP A 232 15.39 3.05 -1.08
N ARG A 233 15.24 1.93 -1.74
CA ARG A 233 16.37 1.17 -2.30
C ARG A 233 16.85 1.69 -3.66
N PHE A 234 16.30 2.79 -4.16
CA PHE A 234 16.68 3.36 -5.44
C PHE A 234 17.78 4.42 -5.32
N VAL A 235 18.71 4.41 -6.27
CA VAL A 235 19.82 5.36 -6.37
C VAL A 235 19.78 6.02 -7.75
N GLY A 236 19.83 7.33 -7.77
CA GLY A 236 19.72 8.18 -8.97
C GLY A 236 18.49 9.08 -8.90
N THR A 237 18.36 9.96 -9.89
CA THR A 237 17.28 10.96 -9.91
C THR A 237 16.33 10.74 -11.09
N MET A 238 16.85 10.58 -12.30
CA MET A 238 16.02 10.53 -13.51
C MET A 238 15.47 9.14 -13.79
N ILE A 239 16.32 8.12 -13.72
CA ILE A 239 15.99 6.71 -13.92
C ILE A 239 16.71 5.91 -12.85
N PRO A 240 16.27 6.02 -11.57
CA PRO A 240 16.93 5.37 -10.45
C PRO A 240 17.03 3.87 -10.62
N ILE A 241 18.12 3.30 -10.14
CA ILE A 241 18.37 1.86 -10.13
C ILE A 241 18.23 1.30 -8.72
N PHE A 242 17.59 0.15 -8.60
CA PHE A 242 17.44 -0.57 -7.33
C PHE A 242 18.78 -1.11 -6.83
N ARG A 243 19.08 -0.92 -5.56
CA ARG A 243 20.30 -1.41 -4.90
C ARG A 243 19.98 -1.99 -3.52
N SER A 244 20.29 -3.25 -3.32
CA SER A 244 20.03 -3.96 -2.05
C SER A 244 20.69 -3.28 -0.83
N SER A 245 21.88 -2.69 -1.02
CA SER A 245 22.63 -2.03 0.07
C SER A 245 22.13 -0.62 0.40
N ARG A 246 21.18 -0.05 -0.35
CA ARG A 246 20.80 1.37 -0.21
C ARG A 246 20.22 1.71 1.18
N LEU A 247 19.45 0.80 1.79
CA LEU A 247 18.87 1.04 3.11
C LEU A 247 19.87 0.94 4.28
N ASN A 248 21.10 0.52 4.02
CA ASN A 248 22.18 0.57 5.02
C ASN A 248 22.75 1.99 5.17
N LEU A 249 22.37 2.92 4.30
CA LEU A 249 22.76 4.33 4.37
C LEU A 249 21.72 5.11 5.17
N ASP A 250 22.17 6.26 5.71
CA ASP A 250 21.27 7.22 6.38
C ASP A 250 21.73 8.65 6.08
N ILE A 251 20.85 9.62 6.32
CA ILE A 251 21.09 11.04 6.06
C ILE A 251 21.53 11.71 7.35
N HIS A 252 22.72 12.29 7.31
CA HIS A 252 23.33 13.04 8.42
C HIS A 252 23.67 14.44 7.96
N TYR A 253 23.75 15.36 8.90
CA TYR A 253 24.33 16.68 8.67
C TYR A 253 25.38 17.02 9.72
N ASN A 254 26.39 17.78 9.30
CA ASN A 254 27.43 18.29 10.17
C ASN A 254 27.24 19.80 10.31
N PRO A 255 26.83 20.32 11.48
CA PRO A 255 26.70 21.76 11.70
C PRO A 255 28.04 22.46 11.49
N PRO A 256 28.11 23.62 10.80
CA PRO A 256 29.33 24.38 10.62
C PRO A 256 29.95 24.76 11.97
N GLY A 257 31.28 24.61 12.11
CA GLY A 257 32.02 24.98 13.30
C GLY A 257 31.91 24.02 14.49
N ILE A 258 31.08 23.00 14.45
CA ILE A 258 30.95 21.97 15.48
C ILE A 258 31.70 20.72 15.07
N ARG A 259 32.77 20.38 15.81
CA ARG A 259 33.43 19.08 15.69
C ARG A 259 32.78 18.12 16.65
N GLY A 260 32.19 17.06 16.16
CA GLY A 260 31.48 16.05 16.96
C GLY A 260 30.81 14.99 16.12
N GLU A 261 29.98 14.21 16.76
CA GLU A 261 29.23 13.16 16.04
C GLU A 261 28.24 13.74 15.03
N PRO A 262 28.11 13.13 13.83
CA PRO A 262 27.12 13.53 12.84
C PRO A 262 25.71 13.47 13.47
N ARG A 263 24.90 14.45 13.16
CA ARG A 263 23.51 14.49 13.61
C ARG A 263 22.60 13.92 12.51
N TYR A 264 21.70 13.08 12.91
CA TYR A 264 20.67 12.56 12.00
C TYR A 264 19.74 13.70 11.58
N LEU A 265 19.50 13.82 10.28
CA LEU A 265 18.52 14.76 9.73
C LEU A 265 17.12 14.32 10.18
N GLU A 266 16.33 15.24 10.72
CA GLU A 266 14.91 15.00 11.02
C GLU A 266 14.06 15.02 9.74
N GLY A 267 12.82 14.52 9.80
CA GLY A 267 11.95 14.46 8.65
C GLY A 267 12.40 13.45 7.59
N VAL A 268 13.03 12.36 8.01
CA VAL A 268 13.44 11.25 7.12
C VAL A 268 12.66 10.00 7.48
N ALA A 269 12.09 9.32 6.48
CA ALA A 269 11.43 8.02 6.63
C ALA A 269 11.96 7.02 5.60
N ARG A 270 11.87 5.73 5.90
CA ARG A 270 12.21 4.65 4.97
C ARG A 270 10.93 4.13 4.34
N LEU A 271 10.91 4.01 3.01
CA LEU A 271 9.77 3.48 2.25
C LEU A 271 10.13 2.14 1.61
N THR A 272 9.29 1.14 1.86
CA THR A 272 9.39 -0.18 1.26
C THR A 272 8.05 -0.58 0.64
N LYS A 273 8.02 -0.70 -0.69
CA LYS A 273 6.83 -1.16 -1.44
C LYS A 273 6.93 -2.67 -1.64
N LEU A 274 6.18 -3.42 -0.85
CA LEU A 274 6.28 -4.89 -0.77
C LEU A 274 5.86 -5.61 -2.06
N HIS A 275 4.96 -5.01 -2.82
CA HIS A 275 4.40 -5.60 -4.05
C HIS A 275 4.91 -4.90 -5.33
N GLY A 276 5.90 -4.02 -5.21
CA GLY A 276 6.35 -3.21 -6.35
C GLY A 276 5.56 -1.92 -6.50
N SER A 277 5.69 -1.27 -7.65
CA SER A 277 5.06 0.02 -7.96
C SER A 277 4.77 0.16 -9.44
N VAL A 278 3.79 0.99 -9.78
CA VAL A 278 3.42 1.27 -11.17
C VAL A 278 4.56 1.85 -12.00
N ASP A 279 5.53 2.49 -11.36
CA ASP A 279 6.70 3.10 -11.99
C ASP A 279 7.98 2.26 -11.92
N TRP A 280 7.91 1.00 -11.45
CA TRP A 280 9.07 0.09 -11.43
C TRP A 280 9.06 -0.82 -12.65
N VAL A 281 10.23 -0.94 -13.28
CA VAL A 281 10.42 -1.74 -14.50
C VAL A 281 11.62 -2.66 -14.32
N GLN A 282 11.46 -3.93 -14.63
CA GLN A 282 12.53 -4.89 -14.74
C GLN A 282 13.13 -4.80 -16.15
N ASN A 283 14.42 -4.49 -16.24
CA ASN A 283 15.17 -4.42 -17.49
C ASN A 283 16.37 -5.35 -17.40
N GLU A 284 16.27 -6.54 -18.01
CA GLU A 284 17.28 -7.59 -17.87
C GLU A 284 17.51 -7.95 -16.39
N ASP A 285 18.73 -7.76 -15.89
CA ASP A 285 19.11 -8.04 -14.50
C ASP A 285 18.95 -6.81 -13.57
N GLU A 286 18.46 -5.68 -14.09
CA GLU A 286 18.33 -4.44 -13.35
C GLU A 286 16.88 -4.06 -13.15
N ILE A 287 16.58 -3.51 -11.97
CA ILE A 287 15.29 -2.90 -11.69
C ILE A 287 15.47 -1.40 -11.65
N ARG A 288 14.64 -0.70 -12.41
CA ARG A 288 14.67 0.74 -12.53
C ARG A 288 13.33 1.35 -12.20
N ARG A 289 13.37 2.56 -11.67
CA ARG A 289 12.18 3.40 -11.52
C ARG A 289 12.16 4.41 -12.66
N ILE A 290 11.02 4.52 -13.32
CA ILE A 290 10.84 5.51 -14.41
C ILE A 290 10.37 6.83 -13.84
N GLY A 291 10.80 7.93 -14.47
CA GLY A 291 10.39 9.30 -14.11
C GLY A 291 8.98 9.62 -14.56
N LEU A 292 8.00 8.96 -13.98
CA LEU A 292 6.58 9.08 -14.31
C LEU A 292 5.93 10.18 -13.46
N PRO A 293 5.39 11.27 -14.02
CA PRO A 293 4.68 12.28 -13.23
C PRO A 293 3.47 11.70 -12.50
N PHE A 294 3.17 12.20 -11.29
CA PHE A 294 1.93 11.84 -10.59
C PHE A 294 0.72 12.36 -11.39
N GLY A 295 -0.26 11.50 -11.60
CA GLY A 295 -1.43 11.83 -12.43
C GLY A 295 -1.18 11.72 -13.94
N ALA A 296 -0.11 11.05 -14.38
CA ALA A 296 0.13 10.77 -15.79
C ALA A 296 -1.00 9.91 -16.40
N ASP A 297 -1.32 10.17 -17.68
CA ASP A 297 -2.38 9.45 -18.39
C ASP A 297 -1.99 8.05 -18.83
N ASN A 298 -0.71 7.87 -19.15
CA ASN A 298 -0.21 6.65 -19.76
C ASN A 298 1.26 6.43 -19.40
N ILE A 299 1.62 5.18 -19.18
CA ILE A 299 2.98 4.76 -18.84
C ILE A 299 3.86 4.55 -20.10
N VAL A 300 3.25 4.18 -21.22
CA VAL A 300 3.97 3.74 -22.44
C VAL A 300 5.04 4.71 -22.92
N PRO A 301 4.81 6.05 -22.96
CA PRO A 301 5.86 6.99 -23.38
C PRO A 301 7.12 6.94 -22.51
N TYR A 302 6.98 6.57 -21.25
CA TYR A 302 8.07 6.54 -20.27
C TYR A 302 8.86 5.23 -20.29
N LEU A 303 8.32 4.17 -20.90
CA LEU A 303 9.00 2.89 -21.08
C LEU A 303 10.14 2.97 -22.12
N ASN A 304 10.19 4.04 -22.92
CA ASN A 304 11.28 4.31 -23.87
C ASN A 304 12.40 5.18 -23.28
N ALA A 305 12.45 5.35 -21.96
CA ALA A 305 13.47 6.13 -21.30
C ALA A 305 14.88 5.55 -21.51
N PRO A 306 15.94 6.37 -21.46
CA PRO A 306 17.32 5.88 -21.59
C PRO A 306 17.62 4.76 -20.59
N GLY A 307 18.24 3.68 -21.06
CA GLY A 307 18.55 2.51 -20.23
C GLY A 307 17.41 1.49 -20.10
N LEU A 308 16.24 1.74 -20.71
CA LEU A 308 15.10 0.82 -20.74
C LEU A 308 14.91 0.28 -22.16
N LYS A 309 15.84 -0.56 -22.64
CA LYS A 309 15.76 -1.14 -23.98
C LYS A 309 14.65 -2.18 -24.07
N GLY A 310 13.65 -1.93 -24.94
CA GLY A 310 12.56 -2.87 -25.20
C GLY A 310 11.70 -3.18 -23.98
N ALA A 311 11.53 -2.20 -23.09
CA ALA A 311 10.59 -2.36 -21.98
C ALA A 311 9.15 -2.31 -22.50
N ASP A 312 8.34 -3.26 -22.07
CA ASP A 312 6.91 -3.34 -22.31
C ASP A 312 6.15 -3.49 -20.96
N ALA A 313 4.83 -3.60 -21.02
CA ALA A 313 4.03 -3.70 -19.80
C ALA A 313 4.30 -4.99 -19.01
N LEU A 314 4.77 -6.05 -19.65
CA LEU A 314 5.14 -7.30 -18.96
C LEU A 314 6.33 -7.13 -18.02
N LYS A 315 7.15 -6.10 -18.26
CA LYS A 315 8.30 -5.77 -17.43
C LYS A 315 7.94 -4.84 -16.26
N LEU A 316 6.71 -4.35 -16.20
CA LEU A 316 6.23 -3.57 -15.04
C LEU A 316 6.17 -4.46 -13.80
N MET A 317 6.70 -3.93 -12.71
CA MET A 317 6.72 -4.63 -11.43
C MET A 317 5.49 -4.28 -10.59
N ILE A 318 4.33 -4.66 -11.09
CA ILE A 318 3.03 -4.56 -10.45
C ILE A 318 2.45 -5.96 -10.26
N TYR A 319 3.20 -6.82 -9.57
CA TYR A 319 2.79 -8.19 -9.33
C TYR A 319 2.29 -8.37 -7.90
N PRO A 320 1.01 -8.55 -7.76
CA PRO A 320 0.42 -8.98 -6.51
C PRO A 320 0.69 -10.45 -6.28
N ASN A 321 1.28 -10.71 -5.17
CA ASN A 321 1.75 -12.02 -4.84
C ASN A 321 0.80 -12.75 -3.89
N SER A 322 -0.01 -13.64 -4.40
CA SER A 322 -0.79 -14.56 -3.58
C SER A 322 -0.08 -15.92 -3.36
N ALA A 323 0.96 -16.25 -4.13
CA ALA A 323 1.84 -17.40 -3.86
C ALA A 323 3.05 -16.93 -3.07
N LYS A 324 2.85 -16.75 -1.77
CA LYS A 324 3.82 -16.15 -0.86
C LYS A 324 5.20 -16.84 -0.80
N ASP A 325 5.31 -18.08 -1.22
CA ASP A 325 6.50 -18.90 -0.96
C ASP A 325 7.57 -18.77 -2.04
N ARG A 326 7.18 -18.61 -3.31
CA ARG A 326 8.10 -18.71 -4.44
C ARG A 326 8.62 -17.35 -4.92
N GLU A 327 7.76 -16.37 -5.03
CA GLU A 327 8.12 -15.07 -5.60
C GLU A 327 8.69 -14.10 -4.55
N THR A 328 8.36 -14.28 -3.25
CA THR A 328 9.06 -13.59 -2.16
C THR A 328 10.52 -14.03 -2.03
N ALA A 329 10.89 -15.16 -2.64
CA ALA A 329 12.26 -15.64 -2.73
C ALA A 329 13.03 -15.05 -3.94
N GLU A 330 12.35 -14.42 -4.90
CA GLU A 330 12.99 -13.81 -6.05
C GLU A 330 13.36 -12.34 -5.78
N TYR A 331 14.47 -11.91 -6.38
CA TYR A 331 14.90 -10.50 -6.33
C TYR A 331 13.96 -9.62 -7.17
N PRO A 332 13.52 -8.44 -6.69
CA PRO A 332 13.92 -7.74 -5.46
C PRO A 332 13.06 -8.07 -4.23
N TYR A 333 12.00 -8.85 -4.38
CA TYR A 333 10.99 -9.07 -3.34
C TYR A 333 11.57 -9.70 -2.08
N VAL A 334 12.54 -10.62 -2.22
CA VAL A 334 13.25 -11.22 -1.09
C VAL A 334 13.88 -10.15 -0.18
N GLU A 335 14.42 -9.08 -0.75
CA GLU A 335 15.00 -7.98 0.02
C GLU A 335 13.92 -7.15 0.72
N LEU A 336 12.81 -6.86 0.03
CA LEU A 336 11.71 -6.06 0.57
C LEU A 336 11.00 -6.78 1.73
N PHE A 337 10.74 -8.08 1.57
CA PHE A 337 10.13 -8.88 2.63
C PHE A 337 11.08 -9.16 3.79
N ARG A 338 12.38 -9.25 3.54
CA ARG A 338 13.39 -9.32 4.61
C ARG A 338 13.40 -8.06 5.46
N ASP A 339 13.32 -6.88 4.85
CA ASP A 339 13.22 -5.60 5.57
C ASP A 339 11.97 -5.56 6.45
N PHE A 340 10.83 -5.99 5.89
CA PHE A 340 9.58 -6.06 6.63
C PHE A 340 9.68 -7.03 7.81
N ALA A 341 10.14 -8.25 7.58
CA ALA A 341 10.32 -9.25 8.64
C ALA A 341 11.28 -8.75 9.72
N ALA A 342 12.41 -8.13 9.33
CA ALA A 342 13.36 -7.56 10.28
C ALA A 342 12.73 -6.47 11.14
N ALA A 343 11.89 -5.59 10.54
CA ALA A 343 11.23 -4.53 11.28
C ALA A 343 10.22 -5.08 12.31
N ILE A 344 9.39 -6.05 11.92
CA ILE A 344 8.36 -6.61 12.82
C ILE A 344 8.93 -7.56 13.88
N CYS A 345 10.15 -8.07 13.72
CA CYS A 345 10.80 -8.96 14.68
C CYS A 345 11.66 -8.23 15.72
N ARG A 346 11.80 -6.90 15.65
CA ARG A 346 12.59 -6.13 16.62
C ARG A 346 11.90 -6.06 18.00
N PRO A 347 12.65 -6.04 19.11
CA PRO A 347 12.08 -5.72 20.41
C PRO A 347 11.62 -4.25 20.47
N ASN A 348 10.71 -3.90 21.37
CA ASN A 348 10.18 -2.53 21.58
C ASN A 348 9.63 -1.86 20.30
N ARG A 349 9.01 -2.66 19.45
CA ARG A 349 8.39 -2.22 18.21
C ARG A 349 6.93 -1.82 18.38
N THR A 350 6.47 -0.96 17.53
CA THR A 350 5.06 -0.64 17.30
C THR A 350 4.79 -0.55 15.81
#